data_e5064ee77f80cbc5d8ed3c014abd2f44
#
_entry.id   e5064ee77f80cbc5d8ed3c014abd2f44
#
_cell.length_a   1.000
_cell.length_b   1.000
_cell.length_c   1.000
_cell.angle_alpha   90.00
_cell.angle_beta   90.00
_cell.angle_gamma   90.00
#
_symmetry.space_group_name_H-M   'P 1'
#
loop_
_entity.id
_entity.type
_entity.pdbx_description
1 polymer ?
#
loop_
_entity_poly.entity_id
_entity_poly.type
_entity_poly.pdbx_seq_one_letter_code
_entity_poly.pdbx_strand_id
1 'polypeptide(L)'
;MEIVIDANITVALFVRLPYSDQAETLFRLWRKQGVQLYAPALWPSEVISTLRKVVAEGQMTEEDARQSVAGFALLPVQVVLPEAKLLQASLDWAGKLGQIVAYDAQYVALAKHLDAEFWTADNKLFKALEKLKTPSVHWVGEITTDT
;
A
#
# COMPACT_ATOMS: atom_id res chain seq x y z
N MET A 1 5.32 -4.07 -16.28
CA MET A 1 4.85 -2.92 -15.47
C MET A 1 5.12 -3.20 -14.00
N GLU A 2 5.54 -2.19 -13.28
CA GLU A 2 5.86 -2.27 -11.85
C GLU A 2 4.94 -1.37 -11.06
N ILE A 3 4.47 -1.85 -9.92
CA ILE A 3 3.54 -1.13 -9.05
C ILE A 3 4.03 -1.22 -7.60
N VAL A 4 4.04 -0.08 -6.90
CA VAL A 4 4.21 -0.02 -5.45
C VAL A 4 2.83 0.09 -4.83
N ILE A 5 2.50 -0.81 -3.90
CA ILE A 5 1.21 -0.87 -3.23
C ILE A 5 1.30 -0.37 -1.80
N ASP A 6 0.34 0.48 -1.41
CA ASP A 6 0.21 0.92 -0.02
C ASP A 6 -0.35 -0.22 0.85
N ALA A 7 0.04 -0.25 2.11
CA ALA A 7 -0.43 -1.27 3.07
C ALA A 7 -1.96 -1.28 3.20
N ASN A 8 -2.62 -0.15 3.07
CA ASN A 8 -4.08 -0.08 3.16
C ASN A 8 -4.79 -0.91 2.09
N ILE A 9 -4.25 -0.99 0.86
CA ILE A 9 -4.80 -1.86 -0.19
C ILE A 9 -4.61 -3.33 0.18
N THR A 10 -3.44 -3.68 0.72
CA THR A 10 -3.13 -5.04 1.14
C THR A 10 -4.07 -5.50 2.26
N VAL A 11 -4.24 -4.67 3.29
CA VAL A 11 -5.12 -4.96 4.43
C VAL A 11 -6.56 -5.22 3.97
N ALA A 12 -7.03 -4.50 2.96
CA ALA A 12 -8.37 -4.65 2.42
C ALA A 12 -8.66 -6.04 1.84
N LEU A 13 -7.64 -6.85 1.57
CA LEU A 13 -7.80 -8.24 1.15
C LEU A 13 -8.14 -9.17 2.32
N PHE A 14 -7.83 -8.78 3.54
CA PHE A 14 -7.95 -9.63 4.73
C PHE A 14 -8.96 -9.08 5.74
N VAL A 15 -9.23 -7.79 5.70
CA VAL A 15 -10.20 -7.10 6.54
C VAL A 15 -11.23 -6.44 5.64
N ARG A 16 -12.53 -6.65 5.90
CA ARG A 16 -13.58 -6.03 5.10
C ARG A 16 -13.64 -4.54 5.35
N LEU A 17 -13.23 -3.76 4.36
CA LEU A 17 -13.21 -2.31 4.36
C LEU A 17 -14.08 -1.78 3.21
N PRO A 18 -14.48 -0.50 3.22
CA PRO A 18 -15.33 0.06 2.17
C PRO A 18 -14.80 -0.10 0.74
N TYR A 19 -13.48 -0.21 0.59
CA TYR A 19 -12.80 -0.35 -0.71
C TYR A 19 -12.25 -1.77 -0.96
N SER A 20 -12.68 -2.78 -0.20
CA SER A 20 -12.20 -4.16 -0.37
C SER A 20 -12.53 -4.73 -1.76
N ASP A 21 -13.68 -4.41 -2.33
CA ASP A 21 -14.04 -4.88 -3.66
C ASP A 21 -13.09 -4.32 -4.73
N GLN A 22 -12.72 -3.05 -4.62
CA GLN A 22 -11.75 -2.43 -5.51
C GLN A 22 -10.35 -3.05 -5.34
N ALA A 23 -9.92 -3.28 -4.10
CA ALA A 23 -8.63 -3.92 -3.83
C ALA A 23 -8.56 -5.31 -4.43
N GLU A 24 -9.59 -6.13 -4.24
CA GLU A 24 -9.66 -7.48 -4.83
C GLU A 24 -9.65 -7.44 -6.35
N THR A 25 -10.39 -6.51 -6.95
CA THR A 25 -10.43 -6.30 -8.40
C THR A 25 -9.05 -5.95 -8.94
N LEU A 26 -8.34 -5.05 -8.26
CA LEU A 26 -6.98 -4.65 -8.65
C LEU A 26 -6.02 -5.82 -8.59
N PHE A 27 -6.00 -6.59 -7.48
CA PHE A 27 -5.09 -7.72 -7.36
C PHE A 27 -5.35 -8.79 -8.43
N ARG A 28 -6.60 -9.07 -8.76
CA ARG A 28 -6.95 -9.98 -9.86
C ARG A 28 -6.45 -9.46 -11.21
N LEU A 29 -6.64 -8.17 -11.46
CA LEU A 29 -6.20 -7.53 -12.70
C LEU A 29 -4.67 -7.57 -12.83
N TRP A 30 -3.97 -7.19 -11.77
CA TRP A 30 -2.51 -7.18 -11.75
C TRP A 30 -1.93 -8.58 -11.94
N ARG A 31 -2.54 -9.57 -11.30
CA ARG A 31 -2.14 -10.97 -11.48
C ARG A 31 -2.33 -11.42 -12.93
N LYS A 32 -3.47 -11.10 -13.52
CA LYS A 32 -3.77 -11.44 -14.92
C LYS A 32 -2.79 -10.77 -15.89
N GLN A 33 -2.37 -9.56 -15.60
CA GLN A 33 -1.45 -8.78 -16.44
C GLN A 33 0.02 -9.09 -16.18
N GLY A 34 0.33 -9.92 -15.19
CA GLY A 34 1.72 -10.23 -14.83
C GLY A 34 2.49 -9.04 -14.26
N VAL A 35 1.79 -8.15 -13.55
CA VAL A 35 2.40 -6.96 -12.93
C VAL A 35 3.33 -7.37 -11.79
N GLN A 36 4.50 -6.73 -11.71
CA GLN A 36 5.43 -6.88 -10.59
C GLN A 36 5.03 -5.94 -9.46
N LEU A 37 4.80 -6.50 -8.27
CA LEU A 37 4.38 -5.74 -7.09
C LEU A 37 5.54 -5.55 -6.12
N TYR A 38 5.66 -4.34 -5.59
CA TYR A 38 6.72 -3.94 -4.66
C TYR A 38 6.14 -3.18 -3.47
N ALA A 39 6.85 -3.24 -2.35
CA ALA A 39 6.53 -2.47 -1.16
C ALA A 39 7.81 -2.13 -0.39
N PRO A 40 7.82 -1.03 0.39
CA PRO A 40 8.95 -0.70 1.24
C PRO A 40 9.03 -1.62 2.46
N ALA A 41 10.16 -1.61 3.15
CA ALA A 41 10.43 -2.47 4.30
C ALA A 41 9.42 -2.30 5.45
N LEU A 42 8.78 -1.13 5.58
CA LEU A 42 7.77 -0.92 6.62
C LEU A 42 6.43 -1.60 6.32
N TRP A 43 6.20 -2.03 5.09
CA TRP A 43 4.91 -2.61 4.66
C TRP A 43 4.46 -3.80 5.52
N PRO A 44 5.28 -4.82 5.79
CA PRO A 44 4.85 -5.92 6.65
C PRO A 44 4.46 -5.46 8.06
N SER A 45 5.20 -4.53 8.64
CA SER A 45 4.92 -3.99 9.97
C SER A 45 3.60 -3.23 10.00
N GLU A 46 3.29 -2.46 8.98
CA GLU A 46 2.01 -1.75 8.89
C GLU A 46 0.83 -2.70 8.76
N VAL A 47 0.98 -3.76 7.96
CA VAL A 47 -0.08 -4.78 7.79
C VAL A 47 -0.33 -5.48 9.12
N ILE A 48 0.71 -5.97 9.80
CA ILE A 48 0.58 -6.67 11.08
C ILE A 48 -0.02 -5.76 12.16
N SER A 49 0.43 -4.50 12.23
CA SER A 49 -0.10 -3.54 13.19
C SER A 49 -1.59 -3.26 12.97
N THR A 50 -2.02 -3.19 11.72
CA THR A 50 -3.45 -2.99 11.40
C THR A 50 -4.27 -4.23 11.78
N LEU A 51 -3.79 -5.43 11.49
CA LEU A 51 -4.46 -6.67 11.90
C LEU A 51 -4.58 -6.73 13.43
N ARG A 52 -3.52 -6.39 14.16
CA ARG A 52 -3.56 -6.36 15.63
C ARG A 52 -4.60 -5.37 16.14
N LYS A 53 -4.68 -4.19 15.53
CA LYS A 53 -5.67 -3.18 15.89
C LYS A 53 -7.11 -3.70 15.70
N VAL A 54 -7.37 -4.36 14.58
CA VAL A 54 -8.68 -4.93 14.26
C VAL A 54 -9.08 -6.00 15.28
N VAL A 55 -8.14 -6.84 15.70
CA VAL A 55 -8.35 -7.83 16.77
C VAL A 55 -8.66 -7.13 18.10
N ALA A 56 -7.86 -6.12 18.46
CA ALA A 56 -8.03 -5.38 19.71
C ALA A 56 -9.39 -4.66 19.79
N GLU A 57 -9.91 -4.23 18.65
CA GLU A 57 -11.21 -3.58 18.52
C GLU A 57 -12.38 -4.59 18.48
N GLY A 58 -12.09 -5.88 18.55
CA GLY A 58 -13.11 -6.93 18.58
C GLY A 58 -13.74 -7.25 17.23
N GLN A 59 -13.16 -6.79 16.14
CA GLN A 59 -13.69 -6.98 14.79
C GLN A 59 -13.18 -8.25 14.10
N MET A 60 -12.20 -8.92 14.70
CA MET A 60 -11.58 -10.13 14.16
C MET A 60 -11.04 -10.97 15.33
N THR A 61 -11.11 -12.29 15.21
CA THR A 61 -10.49 -13.19 16.19
C THR A 61 -8.98 -13.26 15.99
N GLU A 62 -8.23 -13.63 17.01
CA GLU A 62 -6.79 -13.86 16.89
C GLU A 62 -6.47 -14.95 15.87
N GLU A 63 -7.29 -16.01 15.82
CA GLU A 63 -7.12 -17.09 14.87
C GLU A 63 -7.30 -16.62 13.43
N ASP A 64 -8.34 -15.82 13.16
CA ASP A 64 -8.58 -15.25 11.83
C ASP A 64 -7.43 -14.32 11.42
N ALA A 65 -6.88 -13.55 12.37
CA ALA A 65 -5.73 -12.71 12.11
C ALA A 65 -4.49 -13.53 11.74
N ARG A 66 -4.26 -14.66 12.42
CA ARG A 66 -3.14 -15.59 12.08
C ARG A 66 -3.31 -16.16 10.68
N GLN A 67 -4.53 -16.56 10.31
CA GLN A 67 -4.82 -17.03 8.95
C GLN A 67 -4.59 -15.94 7.92
N SER A 68 -4.96 -14.70 8.24
CA SER A 68 -4.70 -13.54 7.38
C SER A 68 -3.20 -13.32 7.18
N VAL A 69 -2.39 -13.48 8.24
CA VAL A 69 -0.92 -13.39 8.14
C VAL A 69 -0.38 -14.48 7.21
N ALA A 70 -0.88 -15.70 7.30
CA ALA A 70 -0.48 -16.78 6.41
C ALA A 70 -0.79 -16.46 4.94
N GLY A 71 -1.99 -15.93 4.67
CA GLY A 71 -2.37 -15.49 3.33
C GLY A 71 -1.52 -14.31 2.83
N PHE A 72 -1.27 -13.35 3.72
CA PHE A 72 -0.42 -12.20 3.44
C PHE A 72 1.00 -12.64 3.04
N ALA A 73 1.58 -13.61 3.74
CA ALA A 73 2.92 -14.12 3.46
C ALA A 73 3.04 -14.77 2.08
N LEU A 74 1.91 -15.16 1.47
CA LEU A 74 1.88 -15.78 0.13
C LEU A 74 1.70 -14.75 -0.99
N LEU A 75 1.45 -13.48 -0.67
CA LEU A 75 1.29 -12.45 -1.70
C LEU A 75 2.61 -12.26 -2.46
N PRO A 76 2.54 -12.19 -3.81
CA PRO A 76 3.73 -12.02 -4.63
C PRO A 76 4.19 -10.57 -4.65
N VAL A 77 4.53 -10.02 -3.50
CA VAL A 77 5.02 -8.65 -3.33
C VAL A 77 6.47 -8.70 -2.90
N GLN A 78 7.32 -8.02 -3.64
CA GLN A 78 8.74 -7.92 -3.31
C GLN A 78 8.95 -6.74 -2.36
N VAL A 79 9.46 -7.03 -1.17
CA VAL A 79 9.85 -6.01 -0.20
C VAL A 79 11.25 -5.51 -0.52
N VAL A 80 11.39 -4.20 -0.66
CA VAL A 80 12.65 -3.56 -1.02
C VAL A 80 13.29 -2.96 0.23
N LEU A 81 14.52 -3.41 0.55
CA LEU A 81 15.30 -2.84 1.65
C LEU A 81 15.86 -1.49 1.22
N PRO A 82 15.73 -0.45 2.05
CA PRO A 82 16.16 0.89 1.67
C PRO A 82 17.67 1.07 1.79
N GLU A 83 18.27 1.62 0.75
CA GLU A 83 19.62 2.17 0.80
C GLU A 83 19.56 3.63 1.26
N ALA A 84 20.71 4.21 1.62
CA ALA A 84 20.77 5.59 2.13
C ALA A 84 20.10 6.60 1.19
N LYS A 85 20.28 6.45 -0.11
CA LYS A 85 19.70 7.33 -1.12
C LYS A 85 18.15 7.29 -1.09
N LEU A 86 17.57 6.11 -0.91
CA LEU A 86 16.13 5.94 -0.81
C LEU A 86 15.59 6.54 0.51
N LEU A 87 16.33 6.39 1.60
CA LEU A 87 15.97 7.01 2.88
C LEU A 87 16.01 8.53 2.80
N GLN A 88 17.01 9.10 2.13
CA GLN A 88 17.09 10.56 1.89
C GLN A 88 15.90 11.04 1.06
N ALA A 89 15.54 10.31 -0.01
CA ALA A 89 14.38 10.62 -0.83
C ALA A 89 13.08 10.57 -0.01
N SER A 90 12.96 9.60 0.90
CA SER A 90 11.80 9.49 1.80
C SER A 90 11.70 10.71 2.74
N LEU A 91 12.81 11.17 3.26
CA LEU A 91 12.86 12.37 4.08
C LEU A 91 12.39 13.60 3.29
N ASP A 92 12.87 13.75 2.06
CA ASP A 92 12.50 14.86 1.18
C ASP A 92 11.01 14.83 0.84
N TRP A 93 10.46 13.66 0.52
CA TRP A 93 9.04 13.51 0.22
C TRP A 93 8.15 13.82 1.43
N ALA A 94 8.56 13.41 2.63
CA ALA A 94 7.82 13.76 3.85
C ALA A 94 7.77 15.29 4.02
N GLY A 95 8.86 15.98 3.74
CA GLY A 95 8.89 17.44 3.76
C GLY A 95 7.93 18.07 2.75
N LYS A 96 7.92 17.58 1.51
CA LYS A 96 7.01 18.06 0.46
C LYS A 96 5.54 17.82 0.82
N LEU A 97 5.23 16.70 1.47
CA LEU A 97 3.88 16.35 1.90
C LEU A 97 3.47 17.07 3.20
N GLY A 98 4.40 17.78 3.85
CA GLY A 98 4.14 18.44 5.12
C GLY A 98 3.86 17.46 6.27
N GLN A 99 4.39 16.25 6.20
CA GLN A 99 4.18 15.20 7.21
C GLN A 99 5.32 15.23 8.23
N ILE A 100 4.96 14.97 9.50
CA ILE A 100 5.93 14.91 10.60
C ILE A 100 6.57 13.55 10.78
N VAL A 101 6.05 12.53 10.07
CA VAL A 101 6.62 11.18 9.99
C VAL A 101 6.75 10.78 8.52
N ALA A 102 7.72 9.92 8.21
CA ALA A 102 8.04 9.57 6.84
C ALA A 102 7.50 8.19 6.42
N TYR A 103 6.30 7.79 6.85
CA TYR A 103 5.74 6.48 6.50
C TYR A 103 5.20 6.48 5.06
N ASP A 104 4.23 7.34 4.75
CA ASP A 104 3.69 7.44 3.38
C ASP A 104 4.78 7.81 2.38
N ALA A 105 5.69 8.67 2.79
CA ALA A 105 6.80 9.13 1.96
C ALA A 105 7.71 7.99 1.48
N GLN A 106 7.85 6.91 2.26
CA GLN A 106 8.66 5.76 1.86
C GLN A 106 8.06 5.02 0.67
N TYR A 107 6.72 4.92 0.60
CA TYR A 107 6.04 4.34 -0.55
C TYR A 107 6.24 5.18 -1.80
N VAL A 108 6.07 6.49 -1.68
CA VAL A 108 6.23 7.43 -2.79
C VAL A 108 7.67 7.43 -3.29
N ALA A 109 8.65 7.48 -2.38
CA ALA A 109 10.06 7.45 -2.74
C ALA A 109 10.43 6.16 -3.46
N LEU A 110 9.91 5.02 -3.00
CA LEU A 110 10.16 3.73 -3.64
C LEU A 110 9.57 3.70 -5.05
N ALA A 111 8.35 4.17 -5.24
CA ALA A 111 7.72 4.22 -6.55
C ALA A 111 8.53 5.07 -7.54
N LYS A 112 9.01 6.22 -7.08
CA LYS A 112 9.87 7.09 -7.89
C LYS A 112 11.20 6.41 -8.23
N HIS A 113 11.80 5.75 -7.26
CA HIS A 113 13.08 5.04 -7.45
C HIS A 113 12.97 3.92 -8.49
N LEU A 114 11.85 3.21 -8.51
CA LEU A 114 11.59 2.10 -9.43
C LEU A 114 10.95 2.54 -10.75
N ASP A 115 10.63 3.82 -10.89
CA ASP A 115 9.80 4.33 -12.00
C ASP A 115 8.49 3.52 -12.12
N ALA A 116 7.87 3.26 -10.98
CA ALA A 116 6.67 2.46 -10.83
C ALA A 116 5.45 3.32 -10.55
N GLU A 117 4.26 2.77 -10.81
CA GLU A 117 3.02 3.37 -10.33
C GLU A 117 2.92 3.20 -8.81
N PHE A 118 2.32 4.17 -8.13
CA PHE A 118 1.95 4.06 -6.73
C PHE A 118 0.42 4.01 -6.60
N TRP A 119 -0.08 2.99 -5.93
CA TRP A 119 -1.50 2.82 -5.66
C TRP A 119 -1.78 2.90 -4.16
N THR A 120 -2.77 3.70 -3.79
CA THR A 120 -3.19 3.89 -2.39
C THR A 120 -4.72 3.89 -2.27
N ALA A 121 -5.21 3.49 -1.10
CA ALA A 121 -6.61 3.65 -0.73
C ALA A 121 -6.86 4.98 0.04
N ASP A 122 -5.80 5.71 0.37
CA ASP A 122 -5.89 6.99 1.08
C ASP A 122 -6.12 8.14 0.08
N ASN A 123 -7.38 8.58 -0.03
CA ASN A 123 -7.76 9.67 -0.92
C ASN A 123 -7.08 11.00 -0.55
N LYS A 124 -6.85 11.23 0.73
CA LYS A 124 -6.17 12.45 1.19
C LYS A 124 -4.72 12.49 0.71
N LEU A 125 -4.01 11.37 0.83
CA LEU A 125 -2.65 11.24 0.32
C LEU A 125 -2.63 11.38 -1.21
N PHE A 126 -3.55 10.72 -1.90
CA PHE A 126 -3.67 10.83 -3.35
C PHE A 126 -3.85 12.28 -3.80
N LYS A 127 -4.76 13.02 -3.16
CA LYS A 127 -5.00 14.44 -3.51
C LYS A 127 -3.78 15.31 -3.22
N ALA A 128 -3.06 15.05 -2.13
CA ALA A 128 -1.83 15.78 -1.81
C ALA A 128 -0.75 15.55 -2.88
N LEU A 129 -0.59 14.31 -3.32
CA LEU A 129 0.37 13.95 -4.38
C LEU A 129 -0.04 14.54 -5.73
N GLU A 130 -1.33 14.54 -6.04
CA GLU A 130 -1.88 15.14 -7.26
C GLU A 130 -1.61 16.65 -7.28
N LYS A 131 -1.81 17.33 -6.17
CA LYS A 131 -1.52 18.75 -6.02
C LYS A 131 -0.04 19.07 -6.24
N LEU A 132 0.85 18.16 -5.86
CA LEU A 132 2.29 18.25 -6.12
C LEU A 132 2.66 17.84 -7.55
N LYS A 133 1.67 17.50 -8.39
CA LYS A 133 1.86 17.04 -9.77
C LYS A 133 2.76 15.80 -9.85
N THR A 134 2.63 14.90 -8.88
CA THR A 134 3.36 13.64 -8.86
C THR A 134 2.79 12.70 -9.92
N PRO A 135 3.60 12.24 -10.88
CA PRO A 135 3.09 11.34 -11.93
C PRO A 135 2.87 9.93 -11.39
N SER A 136 2.03 9.17 -12.11
CA SER A 136 1.82 7.73 -11.88
C SER A 136 1.32 7.37 -10.48
N VAL A 137 0.50 8.23 -9.89
CA VAL A 137 -0.16 7.98 -8.60
C VAL A 137 -1.64 7.70 -8.86
N HIS A 138 -2.15 6.66 -8.22
CA HIS A 138 -3.53 6.21 -8.41
C HIS A 138 -4.21 5.93 -7.07
N TRP A 139 -5.50 6.14 -7.06
CA TRP A 139 -6.35 5.88 -5.91
C TRP A 139 -7.34 4.76 -6.24
N VAL A 140 -7.56 3.83 -5.30
CA VAL A 140 -8.47 2.69 -5.50
C VAL A 140 -9.89 3.11 -5.84
N GLY A 141 -10.32 4.30 -5.44
CA GLY A 141 -11.63 4.84 -5.78
C GLY A 141 -11.83 5.11 -7.27
N GLU A 142 -10.77 5.09 -8.08
CA GLU A 142 -10.85 5.18 -9.54
C GLU A 142 -11.41 3.89 -10.17
N ILE A 143 -11.39 2.79 -9.41
CA ILE A 143 -11.76 1.47 -9.93
C ILE A 143 -13.26 1.25 -9.79
N THR A 144 -13.91 0.96 -10.91
CA THR A 144 -15.30 0.56 -10.93
C THR A 144 -15.36 -0.95 -10.72
N THR A 145 -16.15 -1.37 -9.75
CA THR A 145 -16.41 -2.80 -9.53
C THR A 145 -17.75 -3.16 -10.16
N ASP A 146 -17.79 -4.29 -10.86
CA ASP A 146 -19.04 -4.86 -11.34
C ASP A 146 -19.84 -5.39 -10.15
N THR A 147 -20.99 -4.82 -9.91
CA THR A 147 -21.92 -5.27 -8.88
C THR A 147 -22.85 -6.31 -9.42
#